data_ff60bce2c5ea28a1362fde6a5c4aeff2
#
_entry.id   ff60bce2c5ea28a1362fde6a5c4aeff2
#
_cell.length_a   1.000
_cell.length_b   1.000
_cell.length_c   1.000
_cell.angle_alpha   90.00
_cell.angle_beta   90.00
_cell.angle_gamma   90.00
#
_symmetry.space_group_name_H-M   'P 1'
#
loop_
_entity.id
_entity.type
_entity.pdbx_description
1 polymer ?
#
loop_
_entity_poly.entity_id
_entity_poly.type
_entity_poly.pdbx_seq_one_letter_code
_entity_poly.pdbx_strand_id
1 'polypeptide(L)'
;MNYDKILAALEKRVLDLQGVPDIAWENVKYTPTTGQPYIQTRFMPIDRRSPFVGLDADGKHFNQRYVGIFQLNLYYPESRGQKPTNTIVNEICDKFDAGVDLSHDGVYVTISQTERMRGINESPWFITPVNVHWYS
;
A
#
# COMPACT_ATOMS: atom_id res chain seq x y z
N MET A 1 -2.35 -17.78 -9.61
CA MET A 1 -2.67 -16.55 -8.86
C MET A 1 -1.41 -16.04 -8.21
N ASN A 2 -1.15 -14.77 -8.33
CA ASN A 2 0.12 -14.19 -7.88
C ASN A 2 -0.05 -13.17 -6.76
N TYR A 3 -1.15 -13.26 -6.00
CA TYR A 3 -1.41 -12.29 -4.93
C TYR A 3 -0.33 -12.28 -3.86
N ASP A 4 0.22 -13.44 -3.54
CA ASP A 4 1.32 -13.55 -2.57
C ASP A 4 2.57 -12.81 -3.05
N LYS A 5 2.89 -12.94 -4.33
CA LYS A 5 4.08 -12.28 -4.91
C LYS A 5 3.85 -10.79 -5.13
N ILE A 6 2.64 -10.39 -5.48
CA ILE A 6 2.27 -8.97 -5.57
C ILE A 6 2.41 -8.32 -4.19
N LEU A 7 1.84 -8.95 -3.17
CA LEU A 7 1.95 -8.44 -1.80
C LEU A 7 3.41 -8.39 -1.36
N ALA A 8 4.20 -9.42 -1.66
CA ALA A 8 5.61 -9.44 -1.29
C ALA A 8 6.38 -8.28 -1.93
N ALA A 9 6.09 -7.94 -3.18
CA ALA A 9 6.71 -6.80 -3.85
C ALA A 9 6.36 -5.48 -3.15
N LEU A 10 5.09 -5.31 -2.76
CA LEU A 10 4.64 -4.12 -2.06
C LEU A 10 5.25 -4.03 -0.65
N GLU A 11 5.24 -5.12 0.09
CA GLU A 11 5.82 -5.15 1.45
C GLU A 11 7.32 -4.91 1.43
N LYS A 12 8.00 -5.45 0.44
CA LYS A 12 9.44 -5.23 0.26
C LYS A 12 9.74 -3.73 0.06
N ARG A 13 8.88 -3.04 -0.67
CA ARG A 13 9.05 -1.59 -0.87
C ARG A 13 8.80 -0.82 0.43
N VAL A 14 7.88 -1.28 1.27
CA VAL A 14 7.66 -0.68 2.59
C VAL A 14 8.94 -0.72 3.43
N LEU A 15 9.71 -1.80 3.32
CA LEU A 15 10.97 -1.92 4.06
C LEU A 15 12.02 -0.90 3.59
N ASP A 16 11.86 -0.31 2.42
CA ASP A 16 12.75 0.73 1.92
C ASP A 16 12.40 2.14 2.44
N LEU A 17 11.28 2.29 3.12
CA LEU A 17 10.88 3.59 3.69
C LEU A 17 11.86 4.03 4.78
N GLN A 18 12.21 5.31 4.75
CA GLN A 18 13.14 5.90 5.72
C GLN A 18 12.39 6.69 6.77
N GLY A 19 12.87 6.60 8.02
CA GLY A 19 12.31 7.39 9.12
C GLY A 19 10.90 6.99 9.52
N VAL A 20 10.51 5.76 9.23
CA VAL A 20 9.16 5.29 9.54
C VAL A 20 9.09 4.65 10.92
N PRO A 21 7.91 4.72 11.57
CA PRO A 21 7.66 3.99 12.80
C PRO A 21 7.48 2.48 12.55
N ASP A 22 7.13 1.75 13.59
CA ASP A 22 6.85 0.32 13.48
C ASP A 22 5.77 0.03 12.45
N ILE A 23 5.90 -1.11 11.80
CA ILE A 23 4.92 -1.59 10.83
C ILE A 23 4.09 -2.71 11.45
N ALA A 24 2.78 -2.49 11.50
CA ALA A 24 1.81 -3.50 11.90
C ALA A 24 1.30 -4.17 10.63
N TRP A 25 1.93 -5.28 10.24
CA TRP A 25 1.56 -6.03 9.04
C TRP A 25 0.17 -6.63 9.18
N GLU A 26 -0.60 -6.59 8.10
CA GLU A 26 -1.95 -7.14 8.08
C GLU A 26 -1.95 -8.61 8.50
N ASN A 27 -2.91 -8.97 9.38
CA ASN A 27 -3.08 -10.32 9.90
C ASN A 27 -1.86 -10.85 10.67
N VAL A 28 -1.01 -9.94 11.16
CA VAL A 28 0.09 -10.27 12.06
C VAL A 28 -0.17 -9.55 13.37
N LYS A 29 -0.05 -10.26 14.49
CA LYS A 29 -0.30 -9.67 15.80
C LYS A 29 0.67 -8.52 16.06
N TYR A 30 0.12 -7.38 16.43
CA TYR A 30 0.88 -6.19 16.82
C TYR A 30 0.21 -5.56 18.04
N THR A 31 1.01 -5.23 19.03
CA THR A 31 0.53 -4.55 20.23
C THR A 31 1.03 -3.11 20.22
N PRO A 32 0.15 -2.13 20.00
CA PRO A 32 0.56 -0.72 19.99
C PRO A 32 1.12 -0.30 21.34
N THR A 33 2.17 0.52 21.31
CA THR A 33 2.72 1.15 22.50
C THR A 33 2.11 2.54 22.64
N THR A 34 1.59 2.86 23.82
CA THR A 34 0.99 4.18 24.09
C THR A 34 1.95 5.30 23.73
N GLY A 35 1.48 6.27 22.95
CA GLY A 35 2.26 7.43 22.56
C GLY A 35 3.25 7.19 21.43
N GLN A 36 3.34 5.99 20.88
CA GLN A 36 4.25 5.68 19.79
C GLN A 36 3.46 5.48 18.50
N PRO A 37 3.85 6.13 17.39
CA PRO A 37 3.18 5.94 16.11
C PRO A 37 3.45 4.55 15.54
N TYR A 38 2.57 4.11 14.63
CA TYR A 38 2.80 2.92 13.84
C TYR A 38 2.03 3.01 12.52
N ILE A 39 2.41 2.17 11.57
CA ILE A 39 1.75 2.06 10.27
C ILE A 39 1.11 0.68 10.17
N GLN A 40 -0.18 0.64 9.86
CA GLN A 40 -0.90 -0.61 9.61
C GLN A 40 -1.04 -0.81 8.11
N THR A 41 -0.66 -1.97 7.60
CA THR A 41 -0.81 -2.29 6.19
C THR A 41 -2.10 -3.04 5.93
N ARG A 42 -2.72 -2.78 4.78
CA ARG A 42 -3.89 -3.53 4.30
C ARG A 42 -3.75 -3.78 2.81
N PHE A 43 -3.82 -5.03 2.43
CA PHE A 43 -3.78 -5.44 1.03
C PHE A 43 -5.20 -5.68 0.54
N MET A 44 -5.65 -4.86 -0.41
CA MET A 44 -7.02 -4.91 -0.91
C MET A 44 -7.01 -5.09 -2.42
N PRO A 45 -6.81 -6.32 -2.91
CA PRO A 45 -6.97 -6.57 -4.33
C PRO A 45 -8.45 -6.38 -4.70
N ILE A 46 -8.69 -5.66 -5.81
CA ILE A 46 -10.06 -5.38 -6.23
C ILE A 46 -10.54 -6.50 -7.13
N ASP A 47 -9.84 -6.75 -8.23
CA ASP A 47 -10.22 -7.81 -9.14
C ASP A 47 -9.16 -7.98 -10.23
N ARG A 48 -9.33 -9.07 -11.00
CA ARG A 48 -8.65 -9.27 -12.27
C ARG A 48 -9.47 -8.60 -13.34
N ARG A 49 -8.82 -7.76 -14.15
CA ARG A 49 -9.47 -7.09 -15.27
C ARG A 49 -8.78 -7.46 -16.56
N SER A 50 -9.60 -7.76 -17.56
CA SER A 50 -9.13 -7.86 -18.93
C SER A 50 -9.55 -6.58 -19.65
N PRO A 51 -8.60 -5.77 -20.16
CA PRO A 51 -8.95 -4.58 -20.93
C PRO A 51 -9.61 -4.93 -22.27
N PHE A 52 -9.49 -6.18 -22.70
CA PHE A 52 -10.12 -6.66 -23.94
C PHE A 52 -10.94 -7.90 -23.64
N VAL A 53 -12.10 -7.99 -24.27
CA VAL A 53 -12.91 -9.19 -24.26
C VAL A 53 -12.46 -10.03 -25.45
N GLY A 54 -11.76 -11.13 -25.17
CA GLY A 54 -11.26 -12.00 -26.23
C GLY A 54 -10.30 -13.04 -25.69
N LEU A 55 -9.91 -13.94 -26.57
CA LEU A 55 -8.98 -15.01 -26.27
C LEU A 55 -7.79 -14.92 -27.23
N ASP A 56 -6.60 -15.31 -26.75
CA ASP A 56 -5.43 -15.45 -27.61
C ASP A 56 -5.53 -16.75 -28.45
N ALA A 57 -4.49 -17.01 -29.23
CA ALA A 57 -4.45 -18.19 -30.09
C ALA A 57 -4.51 -19.52 -29.32
N ASP A 58 -4.14 -19.51 -28.04
CA ASP A 58 -4.15 -20.68 -27.17
C ASP A 58 -5.45 -20.79 -26.35
N GLY A 59 -6.44 -19.95 -26.63
CA GLY A 59 -7.72 -19.96 -25.95
C GLY A 59 -7.69 -19.31 -24.57
N LYS A 60 -6.66 -18.53 -24.24
CA LYS A 60 -6.52 -17.85 -22.96
C LYS A 60 -6.89 -16.38 -23.09
N HIS A 61 -7.44 -15.82 -22.01
CA HIS A 61 -7.65 -14.39 -21.94
C HIS A 61 -6.30 -13.68 -21.92
N PHE A 62 -6.09 -12.75 -22.83
CA PHE A 62 -4.89 -11.93 -22.86
C PHE A 62 -5.14 -10.58 -22.19
N ASN A 63 -4.05 -9.92 -21.79
CA ASN A 63 -4.09 -8.60 -21.13
C ASN A 63 -4.90 -8.59 -19.83
N GLN A 64 -4.95 -9.72 -19.14
CA GLN A 64 -5.55 -9.75 -17.81
C GLN A 64 -4.69 -8.96 -16.84
N ARG A 65 -5.32 -8.12 -16.05
CA ARG A 65 -4.66 -7.31 -15.03
C ARG A 65 -5.22 -7.59 -13.66
N TYR A 66 -4.30 -7.66 -12.71
CA TYR A 66 -4.64 -7.59 -11.31
C TYR A 66 -4.57 -6.12 -10.92
N VAL A 67 -5.58 -5.63 -10.25
CA VAL A 67 -5.63 -4.26 -9.74
C VAL A 67 -6.04 -4.27 -8.29
N GLY A 68 -5.61 -3.27 -7.56
CA GLY A 68 -5.99 -3.16 -6.16
C GLY A 68 -5.43 -1.93 -5.49
N ILE A 69 -5.64 -1.90 -4.19
CA ILE A 69 -5.15 -0.85 -3.32
C ILE A 69 -4.32 -1.50 -2.23
N PHE A 70 -3.14 -0.96 -1.98
CA PHE A 70 -2.33 -1.28 -0.82
C PHE A 70 -2.43 -0.07 0.10
N GLN A 71 -3.14 -0.22 1.22
CA GLN A 71 -3.39 0.88 2.11
C GLN A 71 -2.40 0.89 3.26
N LEU A 72 -1.81 2.05 3.50
CA LEU A 72 -0.95 2.29 4.63
C LEU A 72 -1.67 3.27 5.56
N ASN A 73 -2.16 2.77 6.68
CA ASN A 73 -2.85 3.57 7.68
C ASN A 73 -1.84 4.09 8.70
N LEU A 74 -1.65 5.40 8.73
CA LEU A 74 -0.69 6.05 9.62
C LEU A 74 -1.36 6.38 10.95
N TYR A 75 -0.98 5.68 12.01
CA TYR A 75 -1.48 5.90 13.35
C TYR A 75 -0.49 6.78 14.12
N TYR A 76 -0.88 8.03 14.35
CA TYR A 76 -0.09 8.96 15.12
C TYR A 76 -0.88 9.39 16.36
N PRO A 77 -0.19 9.66 17.50
CA PRO A 77 -0.90 10.17 18.67
C PRO A 77 -1.63 11.46 18.33
N GLU A 78 -2.87 11.58 18.81
CA GLU A 78 -3.66 12.79 18.56
C GLU A 78 -3.03 14.03 19.24
N SER A 79 -3.43 15.21 18.77
CA SER A 79 -3.01 16.52 19.30
C SER A 79 -1.53 16.86 19.08
N ARG A 80 -0.89 16.21 18.08
CA ARG A 80 0.50 16.52 17.71
C ARG A 80 0.62 17.28 16.39
N GLY A 81 -0.51 17.73 15.85
CA GLY A 81 -0.54 18.39 14.54
C GLY A 81 -0.29 17.40 13.41
N GLN A 82 -0.07 17.93 12.21
CA GLN A 82 0.07 17.11 11.01
C GLN A 82 1.49 16.97 10.48
N LYS A 83 2.45 17.72 11.06
CA LYS A 83 3.82 17.69 10.53
C LYS A 83 4.47 16.30 10.57
N PRO A 84 4.38 15.55 11.68
CA PRO A 84 4.96 14.21 11.70
C PRO A 84 4.33 13.28 10.65
N THR A 85 3.00 13.35 10.52
CA THR A 85 2.27 12.57 9.50
C THR A 85 2.68 12.97 8.09
N ASN A 86 2.75 14.27 7.82
CA ASN A 86 3.11 14.77 6.49
C ASN A 86 4.51 14.34 6.07
N THR A 87 5.44 14.29 7.01
CA THR A 87 6.81 13.83 6.73
C THR A 87 6.80 12.39 6.21
N ILE A 88 6.02 11.52 6.85
CA ILE A 88 5.93 10.12 6.43
C ILE A 88 5.11 9.98 5.16
N VAL A 89 4.06 10.76 4.98
CA VAL A 89 3.30 10.77 3.72
C VAL A 89 4.21 11.13 2.54
N ASN A 90 5.07 12.13 2.71
CA ASN A 90 6.02 12.52 1.66
C ASN A 90 6.96 11.36 1.30
N GLU A 91 7.47 10.66 2.32
CA GLU A 91 8.35 9.51 2.08
C GLU A 91 7.61 8.38 1.35
N ILE A 92 6.38 8.11 1.75
CA ILE A 92 5.55 7.10 1.08
C ILE A 92 5.30 7.49 -0.37
N CYS A 93 4.94 8.75 -0.63
CA CYS A 93 4.70 9.22 -1.99
C CYS A 93 5.94 9.14 -2.86
N ASP A 94 7.12 9.39 -2.29
CA ASP A 94 8.37 9.28 -3.03
C ASP A 94 8.70 7.84 -3.40
N LYS A 95 8.49 6.89 -2.47
CA LYS A 95 8.80 5.48 -2.71
C LYS A 95 7.74 4.76 -3.53
N PHE A 96 6.49 5.21 -3.45
CA PHE A 96 5.36 4.66 -4.19
C PHE A 96 4.82 5.69 -5.20
N ASP A 97 5.72 6.34 -5.91
CA ASP A 97 5.32 7.34 -6.90
C ASP A 97 4.67 6.67 -8.11
N ALA A 98 3.80 7.42 -8.78
CA ALA A 98 3.13 6.93 -9.99
C ALA A 98 4.18 6.55 -11.05
N GLY A 99 4.00 5.37 -11.63
CA GLY A 99 4.93 4.84 -12.63
C GLY A 99 6.07 4.00 -12.06
N VAL A 100 6.21 3.94 -10.74
CA VAL A 100 7.23 3.07 -10.13
C VAL A 100 6.86 1.61 -10.36
N ASP A 101 7.82 0.84 -10.84
CA ASP A 101 7.69 -0.60 -11.03
C ASP A 101 8.40 -1.35 -9.92
N LEU A 102 7.68 -2.24 -9.28
CA LEU A 102 8.21 -3.13 -8.26
C LEU A 102 8.24 -4.55 -8.82
N SER A 103 9.11 -5.38 -8.30
CA SER A 103 9.19 -6.76 -8.74
C SER A 103 9.51 -7.69 -7.60
N HIS A 104 9.00 -8.90 -7.67
CA HIS A 104 9.32 -9.98 -6.76
C HIS A 104 9.10 -11.31 -7.48
N ASP A 105 10.15 -12.13 -7.52
CA ASP A 105 10.09 -13.49 -8.07
C ASP A 105 9.40 -13.54 -9.45
N GLY A 106 9.80 -12.63 -10.34
CA GLY A 106 9.30 -12.57 -11.72
C GLY A 106 7.95 -11.88 -11.89
N VAL A 107 7.32 -11.43 -10.82
CA VAL A 107 6.06 -10.67 -10.87
C VAL A 107 6.36 -9.20 -10.76
N TYR A 108 5.75 -8.40 -11.64
CA TYR A 108 5.91 -6.95 -11.67
C TYR A 108 4.63 -6.28 -11.20
N VAL A 109 4.80 -5.23 -10.38
CA VAL A 109 3.70 -4.43 -9.86
C VAL A 109 4.01 -2.97 -10.18
N THR A 110 3.09 -2.31 -10.85
CA THR A 110 3.24 -0.89 -11.20
C THR A 110 2.32 -0.05 -10.32
N ILE A 111 2.87 1.01 -9.77
CA ILE A 111 2.10 1.98 -8.99
C ILE A 111 1.45 2.95 -9.97
N SER A 112 0.13 3.05 -9.92
CA SER A 112 -0.60 3.97 -10.78
C SER A 112 -0.86 5.31 -10.12
N GLN A 113 -1.07 5.31 -8.80
CA GLN A 113 -1.39 6.51 -8.05
C GLN A 113 -1.20 6.25 -6.57
N THR A 114 -0.70 7.24 -5.85
CA THR A 114 -0.67 7.21 -4.39
C THR A 114 -1.38 8.46 -3.90
N GLU A 115 -2.40 8.28 -3.06
CA GLU A 115 -3.20 9.39 -2.58
C GLU A 115 -3.34 9.35 -1.06
N ARG A 116 -3.22 10.53 -0.47
CA ARG A 116 -3.47 10.72 0.95
C ARG A 116 -4.95 10.98 1.17
N MET A 117 -5.54 10.22 2.07
CA MET A 117 -6.92 10.44 2.47
C MET A 117 -6.99 11.40 3.66
N ARG A 118 -8.19 11.87 3.96
CA ARG A 118 -8.41 12.75 5.09
C ARG A 118 -8.16 12.00 6.40
N GLY A 119 -7.46 12.65 7.33
CA GLY A 119 -7.23 12.10 8.66
C GLY A 119 -8.50 12.03 9.50
N ILE A 120 -8.57 11.05 10.36
CA ILE A 120 -9.71 10.77 11.23
C ILE A 120 -9.22 10.71 12.66
N ASN A 121 -9.91 11.44 13.56
CA ASN A 121 -9.65 11.32 14.99
C ASN A 121 -10.36 10.09 15.53
N GLU A 122 -9.59 9.19 16.09
CA GLU A 122 -10.10 7.99 16.76
C GLU A 122 -9.24 7.79 18.01
N SER A 123 -9.62 8.48 19.08
CA SER A 123 -8.82 8.59 20.30
C SER A 123 -8.29 7.24 20.79
N PRO A 124 -7.01 7.10 21.15
CA PRO A 124 -6.02 8.16 21.28
C PRO A 124 -5.23 8.49 20.00
N TRP A 125 -5.73 8.11 18.83
CA TRP A 125 -5.03 8.20 17.57
C TRP A 125 -5.63 9.22 16.62
N PHE A 126 -4.75 9.80 15.80
CA PHE A 126 -5.13 10.46 14.56
C PHE A 126 -4.66 9.57 13.41
N ILE A 127 -5.60 9.06 12.61
CA ILE A 127 -5.33 8.04 11.61
C ILE A 127 -5.41 8.67 10.23
N THR A 128 -4.35 8.57 9.44
CA THR A 128 -4.33 9.07 8.08
C THR A 128 -4.10 7.91 7.12
N PRO A 129 -5.12 7.51 6.36
CA PRO A 129 -4.95 6.49 5.34
C PRO A 129 -4.19 7.04 4.13
N VAL A 130 -3.28 6.23 3.58
CA VAL A 130 -2.62 6.51 2.31
C VAL A 130 -2.91 5.31 1.41
N ASN A 131 -3.56 5.56 0.29
CA ASN A 131 -3.93 4.52 -0.65
C ASN A 131 -2.94 4.46 -1.80
N VAL A 132 -2.25 3.35 -1.92
CA VAL A 132 -1.34 3.08 -3.03
C VAL A 132 -2.10 2.21 -4.02
N HIS A 133 -2.46 2.80 -5.16
CA HIS A 133 -3.13 2.08 -6.23
C HIS A 133 -2.09 1.38 -7.10
N TRP A 134 -2.31 0.11 -7.35
CA TRP A 134 -1.37 -0.71 -8.11
C TRP A 134 -2.09 -1.57 -9.14
N TYR A 135 -1.33 -1.99 -10.13
CA TYR A 135 -1.77 -3.04 -11.06
C TYR A 135 -0.59 -3.96 -11.40
N SER A 136 -0.94 -5.13 -11.82
CA SER A 136 0.06 -6.14 -12.17
C SER A 136 -0.41 -6.98 -13.36
#